data_29125e1ea38892477864c166d4ebbd4b
#
_entry.id   29125e1ea38892477864c166d4ebbd4b
#
_cell.length_a   1.000
_cell.length_b   1.000
_cell.length_c   1.000
_cell.angle_alpha   90.00
_cell.angle_beta   90.00
_cell.angle_gamma   90.00
#
_symmetry.space_group_name_H-M   'P 1'
#
loop_
_entity.id
_entity.type
_entity.pdbx_description
1 polymer ?
#
loop_
_entity_poly.entity_id
_entity_poly.type
_entity_poly.pdbx_seq_one_letter_code
_entity_poly.pdbx_strand_id
1 'polypeptide(L)'
;MRKVVDWTCDDGGATLHFRIKQMSATQAERFTFKILLLIGANGGKFEAGDLSGLLGSLSSAPYEKIQELLDDLLSCCSIVKENVEVKLTEQNVDTYIESRNTLMQLRAEAFKANDFFQTSGLDVFKNSQKPDIKRKG
;
A
#
# COMPACT_ATOMS: atom_id res chain seq x y z
N MET A 1 0.67 16.04 9.12
CA MET A 1 0.56 16.33 7.69
C MET A 1 0.87 15.10 6.87
N ARG A 2 0.10 14.84 5.85
CA ARG A 2 0.34 13.65 5.04
C ARG A 2 1.54 13.82 4.14
N LYS A 3 2.31 12.76 3.98
CA LYS A 3 3.48 12.80 3.16
C LYS A 3 3.12 12.65 1.70
N VAL A 4 3.84 13.31 0.83
CA VAL A 4 3.66 13.20 -0.62
C VAL A 4 5.00 12.80 -1.20
N VAL A 5 5.00 11.78 -2.03
CA VAL A 5 6.21 11.26 -2.64
C VAL A 5 6.09 11.35 -4.14
N ASP A 6 7.11 11.83 -4.81
CA ASP A 6 7.15 11.84 -6.27
C ASP A 6 7.96 10.62 -6.72
N TRP A 7 7.46 9.91 -7.69
CA TRP A 7 8.10 8.69 -8.20
C TRP A 7 8.03 8.69 -9.72
N THR A 8 9.13 8.41 -10.36
CA THR A 8 9.16 8.33 -11.82
C THR A 8 9.62 6.95 -12.24
N CYS A 9 9.17 6.50 -13.37
CA CYS A 9 9.60 5.21 -13.90
C CYS A 9 9.46 5.20 -15.40
N ASP A 10 10.01 4.16 -16.01
CA ASP A 10 9.91 3.97 -17.44
C ASP A 10 8.83 2.95 -17.71
N ASP A 11 7.86 3.30 -18.57
CA ASP A 11 6.74 2.43 -18.87
C ASP A 11 6.73 2.27 -20.39
N GLY A 12 7.30 1.19 -20.89
CA GLY A 12 7.32 0.91 -22.31
C GLY A 12 8.05 1.95 -23.13
N GLY A 13 9.09 2.55 -22.57
CA GLY A 13 9.87 3.55 -23.28
C GLY A 13 9.46 4.98 -22.98
N ALA A 14 8.36 5.18 -22.28
CA ALA A 14 7.92 6.52 -21.88
C ALA A 14 8.21 6.72 -20.40
N THR A 15 8.71 7.89 -20.03
CA THR A 15 8.94 8.19 -18.62
C THR A 15 7.67 8.76 -18.02
N LEU A 16 7.18 8.12 -16.98
CA LEU A 16 5.98 8.58 -16.32
C LEU A 16 6.33 9.15 -14.95
N HIS A 17 5.60 10.18 -14.54
CA HIS A 17 5.84 10.82 -13.26
C HIS A 17 4.56 10.68 -12.42
N PHE A 18 4.69 10.08 -11.27
CA PHE A 18 3.56 9.84 -10.37
C PHE A 18 3.75 10.62 -9.09
N ARG A 19 2.63 10.98 -8.48
CA ARG A 19 2.63 11.62 -7.18
C ARG A 19 1.83 10.75 -6.25
N ILE A 20 2.42 10.30 -5.16
CA ILE A 20 1.81 9.38 -4.23
C ILE A 20 1.58 10.10 -2.92
N LYS A 21 0.33 10.14 -2.47
CA LYS A 21 -0.02 10.84 -1.26
C LYS A 21 -0.46 9.82 -0.22
N GLN A 22 0.02 9.95 1.00
CA GLN A 22 -0.38 9.03 2.05
C GLN A 22 -1.89 9.07 2.26
N MET A 23 -2.45 7.99 2.72
CA MET A 23 -3.88 7.91 3.03
C MET A 23 -4.22 8.86 4.15
N SER A 24 -5.47 9.31 4.20
CA SER A 24 -5.96 10.06 5.34
C SER A 24 -5.98 9.13 6.55
N ALA A 25 -6.09 9.69 7.75
CA ALA A 25 -6.12 8.87 8.95
C ALA A 25 -7.24 7.84 8.91
N THR A 26 -8.42 8.23 8.46
CA THR A 26 -9.56 7.32 8.40
C THR A 26 -9.32 6.21 7.38
N GLN A 27 -8.79 6.56 6.24
CA GLN A 27 -8.54 5.57 5.21
C GLN A 27 -7.43 4.62 5.64
N ALA A 28 -6.38 5.15 6.27
CA ALA A 28 -5.28 4.32 6.74
C ALA A 28 -5.74 3.36 7.83
N GLU A 29 -6.64 3.81 8.69
CA GLU A 29 -7.19 2.96 9.74
C GLU A 29 -7.99 1.82 9.11
N ARG A 30 -8.83 2.11 8.14
CA ARG A 30 -9.61 1.06 7.47
C ARG A 30 -8.71 0.06 6.78
N PHE A 31 -7.69 0.56 6.11
CA PHE A 31 -6.76 -0.30 5.39
C PHE A 31 -6.04 -1.22 6.37
N THR A 32 -5.61 -0.68 7.51
CA THR A 32 -4.93 -1.46 8.52
C THR A 32 -5.83 -2.57 9.07
N PHE A 33 -7.10 -2.25 9.35
CA PHE A 33 -8.01 -3.26 9.87
C PHE A 33 -8.34 -4.32 8.81
N LYS A 34 -8.45 -3.94 7.54
CA LYS A 34 -8.66 -4.93 6.49
C LYS A 34 -7.50 -5.94 6.50
N ILE A 35 -6.27 -5.45 6.61
CA ILE A 35 -5.11 -6.31 6.63
C ILE A 35 -5.10 -7.20 7.86
N LEU A 36 -5.36 -6.63 9.03
CA LEU A 36 -5.34 -7.40 10.26
C LEU A 36 -6.37 -8.52 10.25
N LEU A 37 -7.56 -8.24 9.74
CA LEU A 37 -8.60 -9.27 9.69
C LEU A 37 -8.23 -10.37 8.71
N LEU A 38 -7.61 -10.02 7.59
CA LEU A 38 -7.21 -11.03 6.63
C LEU A 38 -6.03 -11.87 7.15
N ILE A 39 -5.09 -11.25 7.86
CA ILE A 39 -3.99 -11.99 8.44
C ILE A 39 -4.51 -12.96 9.49
N GLY A 40 -5.46 -12.51 10.32
CA GLY A 40 -6.05 -13.38 11.31
C GLY A 40 -6.75 -14.57 10.68
N ALA A 41 -7.49 -14.33 9.62
CA ALA A 41 -8.20 -15.41 8.93
C ALA A 41 -7.23 -16.37 8.26
N ASN A 42 -6.02 -15.90 7.93
CA ASN A 42 -5.03 -16.70 7.24
C ASN A 42 -4.02 -17.32 8.21
N GLY A 43 -4.38 -17.51 9.43
CA GLY A 43 -3.50 -18.16 10.39
C GLY A 43 -2.68 -17.23 11.26
N GLY A 44 -2.84 -15.96 11.11
CA GLY A 44 -2.13 -15.00 11.97
C GLY A 44 -0.68 -14.77 11.61
N LYS A 45 -0.17 -15.36 10.56
CA LYS A 45 1.21 -15.21 10.21
C LYS A 45 1.45 -14.09 9.25
N PHE A 46 2.48 -13.32 9.49
CA PHE A 46 2.78 -12.20 8.65
C PHE A 46 4.27 -12.00 8.60
N GLU A 47 4.84 -11.99 7.39
CA GLU A 47 6.20 -11.79 7.25
C GLU A 47 6.46 -10.64 6.46
N ALA A 48 6.36 -9.50 6.64
CA ALA A 48 6.49 -8.60 5.74
C ALA A 48 7.14 -7.48 5.72
N GLY A 49 7.40 -6.56 5.36
CA GLY A 49 8.04 -5.38 5.18
C GLY A 49 7.58 -4.71 3.93
N ASP A 50 7.24 -5.43 2.92
CA ASP A 50 6.83 -4.82 1.67
C ASP A 50 5.50 -5.43 1.18
N LEU A 51 4.98 -4.88 0.09
CA LEU A 51 3.71 -5.32 -0.44
C LEU A 51 3.76 -6.78 -0.88
N SER A 52 4.88 -7.19 -1.46
CA SER A 52 5.02 -8.56 -1.92
C SER A 52 4.90 -9.53 -0.75
N GLY A 53 5.56 -9.22 0.37
CA GLY A 53 5.47 -10.06 1.56
C GLY A 53 4.06 -10.09 2.13
N LEU A 54 3.38 -8.96 2.12
CA LEU A 54 2.01 -8.92 2.59
C LEU A 54 1.12 -9.80 1.73
N LEU A 55 1.22 -9.67 0.41
CA LEU A 55 0.36 -10.45 -0.49
C LEU A 55 0.67 -11.94 -0.36
N GLY A 56 1.93 -12.29 -0.13
CA GLY A 56 2.28 -13.68 0.11
C GLY A 56 1.63 -14.19 1.37
N SER A 57 1.56 -13.37 2.41
CA SER A 57 0.94 -13.76 3.66
C SER A 57 -0.57 -13.92 3.52
N LEU A 58 -1.16 -13.32 2.49
CA LEU A 58 -2.61 -13.37 2.30
C LEU A 58 -2.99 -14.27 1.13
N SER A 59 -2.15 -15.24 0.80
CA SER A 59 -2.36 -16.06 -0.39
C SER A 59 -3.63 -16.89 -0.35
N SER A 60 -4.19 -17.14 0.84
CA SER A 60 -5.43 -17.89 0.94
C SER A 60 -6.67 -16.99 0.94
N ALA A 61 -6.49 -15.69 0.92
CA ALA A 61 -7.63 -14.79 0.98
C ALA A 61 -8.37 -14.75 -0.36
N PRO A 62 -9.67 -14.47 -0.36
CA PRO A 62 -10.41 -14.34 -1.60
C PRO A 62 -9.85 -13.20 -2.44
N TYR A 63 -9.83 -13.40 -3.75
CA TYR A 63 -9.28 -12.39 -4.64
C TYR A 63 -9.95 -11.03 -4.47
N GLU A 64 -11.25 -10.99 -4.22
CA GLU A 64 -11.97 -9.73 -4.08
C GLU A 64 -11.45 -8.91 -2.91
N LYS A 65 -11.02 -9.57 -1.84
CA LYS A 65 -10.49 -8.85 -0.70
C LYS A 65 -9.10 -8.30 -1.00
N ILE A 66 -8.30 -9.05 -1.76
CA ILE A 66 -7.01 -8.57 -2.18
C ILE A 66 -7.19 -7.39 -3.13
N GLN A 67 -8.17 -7.45 -4.03
CA GLN A 67 -8.41 -6.39 -4.98
C GLN A 67 -8.80 -5.09 -4.24
N GLU A 68 -9.55 -5.20 -3.14
CA GLU A 68 -9.88 -4.01 -2.35
C GLU A 68 -8.63 -3.33 -1.83
N LEU A 69 -7.66 -4.12 -1.36
CA LEU A 69 -6.41 -3.55 -0.85
C LEU A 69 -5.62 -2.90 -1.98
N LEU A 70 -5.60 -3.52 -3.13
CA LEU A 70 -4.87 -2.99 -4.27
C LEU A 70 -5.51 -1.69 -4.77
N ASP A 71 -6.83 -1.61 -4.73
CA ASP A 71 -7.54 -0.41 -5.13
C ASP A 71 -7.32 0.71 -4.13
N ASP A 72 -7.25 0.40 -2.85
CA ASP A 72 -6.95 1.39 -1.83
C ASP A 72 -5.58 2.00 -2.07
N LEU A 73 -4.61 1.17 -2.46
CA LEU A 73 -3.27 1.66 -2.75
C LEU A 73 -3.27 2.54 -4.00
N LEU A 74 -4.01 2.14 -5.03
CA LEU A 74 -4.07 2.94 -6.25
C LEU A 74 -4.69 4.30 -5.97
N SER A 75 -5.63 4.37 -5.03
CA SER A 75 -6.29 5.62 -4.71
C SER A 75 -5.34 6.66 -4.13
N CYS A 76 -4.14 6.25 -3.72
CA CYS A 76 -3.14 7.17 -3.23
C CYS A 76 -2.36 7.84 -4.35
N CYS A 77 -2.53 7.40 -5.58
CA CYS A 77 -1.64 7.75 -6.69
C CYS A 77 -2.29 8.68 -7.70
N SER A 78 -1.49 9.59 -8.22
CA SER A 78 -1.89 10.46 -9.33
C SER A 78 -0.77 10.44 -10.34
N ILE A 79 -1.09 10.70 -11.59
CA ILE A 79 -0.07 10.83 -12.62
C ILE A 79 0.01 12.31 -12.98
N VAL A 80 1.21 12.82 -13.19
CA VAL A 80 1.43 14.22 -13.54
C VAL A 80 1.88 14.30 -14.97
N LYS A 81 1.09 14.98 -15.81
CA LYS A 81 1.44 15.16 -17.22
C LYS A 81 1.29 16.63 -17.55
N GLU A 82 2.35 17.25 -18.05
CA GLU A 82 2.30 18.66 -18.47
C GLU A 82 1.76 19.55 -17.37
N ASN A 83 2.22 19.31 -16.16
CA ASN A 83 1.84 20.07 -14.98
C ASN A 83 0.38 19.88 -14.56
N VAL A 84 -0.28 18.88 -15.09
CA VAL A 84 -1.63 18.55 -14.69
C VAL A 84 -1.60 17.24 -13.93
N GLU A 85 -2.17 17.23 -12.74
CA GLU A 85 -2.20 16.03 -11.91
C GLU A 85 -3.56 15.36 -12.07
N VAL A 86 -3.57 14.09 -12.46
CA VAL A 86 -4.80 13.34 -12.65
C VAL A 86 -4.81 12.18 -11.68
N LYS A 87 -5.84 12.10 -10.84
CA LYS A 87 -5.93 11.02 -9.87
C LYS A 87 -6.22 9.72 -10.59
N LEU A 88 -5.47 8.69 -10.27
CA LEU A 88 -5.65 7.38 -10.91
C LEU A 88 -6.79 6.61 -10.26
N THR A 89 -7.58 5.97 -11.08
CA THR A 89 -8.68 5.12 -10.63
C THR A 89 -8.66 3.86 -11.47
N GLU A 90 -9.43 2.88 -11.08
CA GLU A 90 -9.51 1.67 -11.84
C GLU A 90 -10.06 1.94 -13.23
N GLN A 91 -10.88 2.97 -13.40
CA GLN A 91 -11.48 3.28 -14.68
C GLN A 91 -10.53 3.97 -15.64
N ASN A 92 -9.53 4.71 -15.14
CA ASN A 92 -8.66 5.47 -16.03
C ASN A 92 -7.22 5.00 -16.07
N VAL A 93 -6.84 4.07 -15.20
CA VAL A 93 -5.43 3.69 -15.08
C VAL A 93 -4.88 3.13 -16.38
N ASP A 94 -5.67 2.39 -17.13
CA ASP A 94 -5.20 1.78 -18.37
C ASP A 94 -4.95 2.81 -19.47
N THR A 95 -5.51 4.02 -19.31
CA THR A 95 -5.25 5.08 -20.26
C THR A 95 -3.82 5.58 -20.13
N TYR A 96 -3.26 5.51 -18.92
CA TYR A 96 -1.97 6.11 -18.63
C TYR A 96 -0.83 5.11 -18.47
N ILE A 97 -1.12 3.89 -18.04
CA ILE A 97 -0.10 2.90 -17.76
C ILE A 97 -0.28 1.69 -18.67
N GLU A 98 0.76 1.32 -19.37
CA GLU A 98 0.67 0.18 -20.28
C GLU A 98 1.21 -1.09 -19.69
N SER A 99 2.19 -1.02 -18.83
CA SER A 99 2.85 -2.22 -18.35
C SER A 99 2.32 -2.68 -17.02
N ARG A 100 2.05 -3.98 -16.91
CA ARG A 100 1.65 -4.59 -15.66
C ARG A 100 2.70 -4.33 -14.58
N ASN A 101 3.99 -4.39 -14.94
CA ASN A 101 5.04 -4.19 -13.98
C ASN A 101 5.03 -2.78 -13.41
N THR A 102 4.77 -1.78 -14.23
CA THR A 102 4.68 -0.40 -13.78
C THR A 102 3.56 -0.25 -12.76
N LEU A 103 2.41 -0.86 -13.05
CA LEU A 103 1.27 -0.75 -12.14
C LEU A 103 1.57 -1.44 -10.82
N MET A 104 2.19 -2.61 -10.85
CA MET A 104 2.52 -3.33 -9.64
C MET A 104 3.55 -2.56 -8.81
N GLN A 105 4.54 -1.95 -9.45
CA GLN A 105 5.54 -1.17 -8.75
C GLN A 105 4.92 0.09 -8.15
N LEU A 106 3.98 0.71 -8.85
CA LEU A 106 3.33 1.90 -8.33
C LEU A 106 2.56 1.57 -7.04
N ARG A 107 1.86 0.45 -7.01
CA ARG A 107 1.15 0.04 -5.81
C ARG A 107 2.11 -0.28 -4.67
N ALA A 108 3.26 -0.85 -4.99
CA ALA A 108 4.27 -1.15 -3.99
C ALA A 108 4.86 0.15 -3.41
N GLU A 109 5.05 1.17 -4.26
CA GLU A 109 5.55 2.45 -3.78
C GLU A 109 4.49 3.15 -2.90
N ALA A 110 3.23 3.00 -3.21
CA ALA A 110 2.16 3.56 -2.38
C ALA A 110 2.14 2.87 -1.02
N PHE A 111 2.35 1.58 -0.99
CA PHE A 111 2.38 0.84 0.26
C PHE A 111 3.55 1.31 1.11
N LYS A 112 4.70 1.49 0.49
CA LYS A 112 5.89 1.92 1.18
C LYS A 112 5.72 3.34 1.71
N ALA A 113 5.11 4.21 0.94
CA ALA A 113 4.92 5.60 1.33
C ALA A 113 4.03 5.75 2.55
N ASN A 114 3.17 4.76 2.81
CA ASN A 114 2.28 4.83 3.95
C ASN A 114 2.90 4.28 5.23
N ASP A 115 4.09 3.67 5.15
CA ASP A 115 4.82 3.22 6.33
C ASP A 115 4.05 2.35 7.29
N PHE A 116 3.22 1.44 6.77
CA PHE A 116 2.36 0.67 7.64
C PHE A 116 3.09 -0.21 8.64
N PHE A 117 4.31 -0.62 8.34
CA PHE A 117 4.98 -1.57 9.20
C PHE A 117 6.08 -0.96 10.03
N GLN A 118 6.21 0.34 10.02
CA GLN A 118 7.21 0.98 10.82
C GLN A 118 6.59 1.76 11.96
N THR A 119 5.57 2.53 11.71
CA THR A 119 4.92 3.29 12.76
C THR A 119 3.43 3.10 12.68
N SER A 120 2.98 1.96 12.17
CA SER A 120 1.59 1.77 11.91
C SER A 120 0.85 1.14 13.04
N GLY A 121 -0.41 0.93 12.87
CA GLY A 121 -1.22 0.23 13.83
C GLY A 121 -0.77 -1.19 14.06
N LEU A 122 -0.13 -1.81 13.05
CA LEU A 122 0.35 -3.17 13.22
C LEU A 122 1.42 -3.23 14.29
N ASP A 123 2.33 -2.26 14.33
CA ASP A 123 3.35 -2.22 15.33
C ASP A 123 2.75 -1.97 16.70
N VAL A 124 1.74 -1.16 16.80
CA VAL A 124 1.10 -0.89 18.05
C VAL A 124 0.50 -2.17 18.61
N PHE A 125 -0.17 -2.96 17.78
CA PHE A 125 -0.75 -4.19 18.24
C PHE A 125 0.33 -5.20 18.64
N LYS A 126 1.44 -5.22 17.93
CA LYS A 126 2.49 -6.12 18.29
C LYS A 126 3.08 -5.71 19.63
N ASN A 127 3.31 -4.47 19.87
CA ASN A 127 3.87 -4.01 21.12
C ASN A 127 2.93 -4.31 22.28
N SER A 128 1.64 -4.24 22.06
CA SER A 128 0.71 -4.54 23.11
C SER A 128 0.80 -6.00 23.52
N GLN A 129 1.17 -6.86 22.62
CA GLN A 129 1.25 -8.24 22.94
C GLN A 129 2.60 -8.63 23.49
N LYS A 130 3.56 -7.74 23.57
CA LYS A 130 4.83 -8.06 24.11
C LYS A 130 5.00 -7.28 25.34
N PRO A 131 4.48 -7.62 26.41
CA PRO A 131 4.46 -6.90 27.59
C PRO A 131 5.80 -6.57 27.95
N ASP A 132 6.12 -6.14 28.79
CA ASP A 132 7.20 -5.68 29.28
C ASP A 132 8.45 -6.27 29.20
N ILE A 133 8.69 -7.12 28.45
CA ILE A 133 9.89 -7.65 28.40
C ILE A 133 10.91 -6.65 28.23
N LYS A 134 10.72 -5.67 27.49
CA LYS A 134 11.66 -4.75 27.35
C LYS A 134 11.82 -3.89 28.44
N ARG A 135 10.92 -3.71 29.18
CA ARG A 135 11.04 -2.82 30.20
C ARG A 135 12.02 -3.27 31.13
N LYS A 136 12.29 -4.41 31.22
CA LYS A 136 13.14 -4.82 32.12
C LYS A 136 14.36 -4.47 31.73
N GLY A 137 14.50 -4.27 30.72
CA GLY A 137 15.64 -3.76 30.27
C GLY A 137 16.61 -3.53 30.68
#